data_b58234d8980e55d66dcb865f1998fe59
#
_entry.id   b58234d8980e55d66dcb865f1998fe59
#
_cell.length_a   1.000
_cell.length_b   1.000
_cell.length_c   1.000
_cell.angle_alpha   90.00
_cell.angle_beta   90.00
_cell.angle_gamma   90.00
#
_symmetry.space_group_name_H-M   'P 1'
#
loop_
_entity.id
_entity.type
_entity.pdbx_description
1 polymer ?
#
loop_
_entity_poly.entity_id
_entity_poly.type
_entity_poly.pdbx_seq_one_letter_code
_entity_poly.pdbx_strand_id
1 'polypeptide(L)'
;MDRRFRRREGQRRSCKLVSMKICILGATGLVGRETIDLSSRAWPGAELQLFASRDQELKHGGKTYCVKAAASLELSDAPRGELAFVALDDEHSKRYVPRLLELGYRVIDKSNTYRADPKVPLVAAGVNHDMVSNEVRLVANPNCTTIPLALALWPLHRRFGLSSVTVSTYQAVSGAGIAPLDQFLEASRQGYSEPERLGLRFDPKTYAGNTVPHNGNTDDSGFSSEERKLVFESRKVLRLPALAISAQCCRVAVAVGHYENAWVAFEKPITVDDVHAALGNETQAPFVRFFPGASGEGLSAVSSVHDRDRTLVGRVRHDERDKSGKTICITVVGDNLRLGAATNAVRIASRWYKSNDPELSVGA
;
A
#
# COMPACT_ATOMS: atom_id res chain seq x y z
N MET A 1 -30.28 33.93 -62.10
CA MET A 1 -29.62 32.60 -62.02
C MET A 1 -29.19 32.38 -60.62
N ASP A 2 -29.99 31.73 -59.83
CA ASP A 2 -29.88 31.58 -58.37
C ASP A 2 -29.36 30.15 -58.12
N ARG A 3 -28.17 30.01 -57.53
CA ARG A 3 -27.64 28.74 -57.06
C ARG A 3 -27.56 28.69 -55.57
N ARG A 4 -28.59 28.12 -54.92
CA ARG A 4 -28.68 27.82 -53.50
C ARG A 4 -27.64 26.73 -53.12
N PHE A 5 -26.66 27.08 -52.32
CA PHE A 5 -25.79 26.15 -51.62
C PHE A 5 -26.51 25.59 -50.41
N ARG A 6 -26.97 24.35 -50.49
CA ARG A 6 -27.42 23.58 -49.31
C ARG A 6 -26.18 23.16 -48.50
N ARG A 7 -26.02 23.74 -47.33
CA ARG A 7 -25.10 23.22 -46.30
C ARG A 7 -25.67 21.87 -45.82
N ARG A 8 -24.93 20.78 -46.03
CA ARG A 8 -25.15 19.51 -45.33
C ARG A 8 -24.65 19.67 -43.91
N GLU A 9 -25.55 19.71 -42.93
CA GLU A 9 -25.25 19.52 -41.53
C GLU A 9 -24.71 18.08 -41.32
N GLY A 10 -23.42 17.97 -41.15
CA GLY A 10 -22.79 16.72 -40.75
C GLY A 10 -23.21 16.38 -39.33
N GLN A 11 -24.05 15.39 -39.15
CA GLN A 11 -24.30 14.72 -37.89
C GLN A 11 -22.94 14.23 -37.32
N ARG A 12 -22.39 14.99 -36.41
CA ARG A 12 -21.31 14.50 -35.51
C ARG A 12 -21.93 13.38 -34.68
N ARG A 13 -21.71 12.13 -35.09
CA ARG A 13 -21.94 10.97 -34.25
C ARG A 13 -21.02 11.18 -33.01
N SER A 14 -21.62 11.53 -31.89
CA SER A 14 -20.99 11.49 -30.59
C SER A 14 -20.57 10.02 -30.36
N CYS A 15 -19.32 9.73 -30.59
CA CYS A 15 -18.72 8.49 -30.13
C CYS A 15 -18.82 8.56 -28.60
N LYS A 16 -19.78 7.88 -27.98
CA LYS A 16 -19.80 7.66 -26.54
C LYS A 16 -18.51 6.94 -26.26
N LEU A 17 -17.50 7.66 -25.72
CA LEU A 17 -16.34 7.04 -25.09
C LEU A 17 -16.90 6.08 -24.05
N VAL A 18 -16.67 4.78 -24.25
CA VAL A 18 -17.03 3.76 -23.26
C VAL A 18 -16.23 4.10 -22.02
N SER A 19 -16.91 4.52 -20.96
CA SER A 19 -16.27 4.85 -19.69
C SER A 19 -15.67 3.59 -19.10
N MET A 20 -14.40 3.64 -18.71
CA MET A 20 -13.73 2.56 -17.99
C MET A 20 -14.52 2.21 -16.73
N LYS A 21 -14.79 0.93 -16.49
CA LYS A 21 -15.51 0.44 -15.32
C LYS A 21 -14.51 -0.15 -14.32
N ILE A 22 -14.53 0.39 -13.12
CA ILE A 22 -13.64 -0.01 -12.04
C ILE A 22 -14.46 -0.59 -10.88
N CYS A 23 -14.25 -1.86 -10.59
CA CYS A 23 -14.82 -2.53 -9.43
C CYS A 23 -13.94 -2.29 -8.19
N ILE A 24 -14.54 -1.87 -7.08
CA ILE A 24 -13.87 -1.77 -5.78
C ILE A 24 -14.62 -2.66 -4.79
N LEU A 25 -14.04 -3.81 -4.48
CA LEU A 25 -14.57 -4.79 -3.57
C LEU A 25 -13.98 -4.58 -2.17
N GLY A 26 -14.85 -4.39 -1.16
CA GLY A 26 -14.48 -3.90 0.16
C GLY A 26 -14.51 -2.36 0.26
N ALA A 27 -15.35 -1.71 -0.55
CA ALA A 27 -15.43 -0.26 -0.72
C ALA A 27 -15.72 0.54 0.57
N THR A 28 -16.37 -0.06 1.54
CA THR A 28 -16.72 0.59 2.82
C THR A 28 -15.61 0.56 3.87
N GLY A 29 -14.58 -0.28 3.66
CA GLY A 29 -13.40 -0.37 4.53
C GLY A 29 -12.46 0.82 4.40
N LEU A 30 -11.48 0.95 5.30
CA LEU A 30 -10.49 2.04 5.30
C LEU A 30 -9.75 2.13 3.95
N VAL A 31 -9.17 1.02 3.50
CA VAL A 31 -8.41 0.96 2.23
C VAL A 31 -9.34 1.11 1.02
N GLY A 32 -10.58 0.61 1.09
CA GLY A 32 -11.57 0.77 0.03
C GLY A 32 -11.91 2.23 -0.24
N ARG A 33 -12.13 3.02 0.82
CA ARG A 33 -12.38 4.47 0.72
C ARG A 33 -11.21 5.23 0.10
N GLU A 34 -9.98 4.94 0.51
CA GLU A 34 -8.78 5.51 -0.11
C GLU A 34 -8.65 5.11 -1.59
N THR A 35 -9.07 3.88 -1.93
CA THR A 35 -9.07 3.42 -3.33
C THR A 35 -10.11 4.15 -4.19
N ILE A 36 -11.27 4.53 -3.63
CA ILE A 36 -12.28 5.36 -4.31
C ILE A 36 -11.69 6.73 -4.67
N ASP A 37 -11.05 7.40 -3.70
CA ASP A 37 -10.45 8.72 -3.91
C ASP A 37 -9.35 8.68 -4.97
N LEU A 38 -8.45 7.71 -4.87
CA LEU A 38 -7.34 7.56 -5.81
C LEU A 38 -7.78 7.17 -7.21
N SER A 39 -8.78 6.28 -7.32
CA SER A 39 -9.33 5.90 -8.63
C SER A 39 -10.01 7.08 -9.31
N SER A 40 -10.72 7.92 -8.54
CA SER A 40 -11.35 9.14 -9.06
C SER A 40 -10.32 10.17 -9.55
N ARG A 41 -9.14 10.25 -8.92
CA ARG A 41 -8.02 11.10 -9.35
C ARG A 41 -7.32 10.52 -10.58
N ALA A 42 -7.02 9.22 -10.55
CA ALA A 42 -6.30 8.54 -11.63
C ALA A 42 -7.11 8.47 -12.91
N TRP A 43 -8.42 8.24 -12.81
CA TRP A 43 -9.34 8.05 -13.95
C TRP A 43 -10.64 8.82 -13.73
N PRO A 44 -10.65 10.16 -13.90
CA PRO A 44 -11.80 11.01 -13.56
C PRO A 44 -13.12 10.68 -14.30
N GLY A 45 -13.02 10.00 -15.43
CA GLY A 45 -14.18 9.59 -16.23
C GLY A 45 -14.65 8.14 -15.98
N ALA A 46 -14.02 7.43 -15.05
CA ALA A 46 -14.35 6.02 -14.78
C ALA A 46 -15.68 5.87 -14.03
N GLU A 47 -16.43 4.83 -14.36
CA GLU A 47 -17.59 4.35 -13.61
C GLU A 47 -17.11 3.48 -12.44
N LEU A 48 -17.35 3.92 -11.21
CA LEU A 48 -16.98 3.15 -10.02
C LEU A 48 -18.12 2.21 -9.62
N GLN A 49 -17.86 0.92 -9.62
CA GLN A 49 -18.77 -0.15 -9.19
C GLN A 49 -18.32 -0.60 -7.79
N LEU A 50 -19.07 -0.21 -6.76
CA LEU A 50 -18.68 -0.40 -5.37
C LEU A 50 -19.41 -1.58 -4.75
N PHE A 51 -18.64 -2.45 -4.05
CA PHE A 51 -19.17 -3.64 -3.41
C PHE A 51 -18.69 -3.78 -1.97
N ALA A 52 -19.59 -4.28 -1.12
CA ALA A 52 -19.34 -4.59 0.29
C ALA A 52 -20.16 -5.83 0.71
N SER A 53 -20.25 -6.13 2.02
CA SER A 53 -20.98 -7.28 2.54
C SER A 53 -22.50 -7.22 2.28
N ARG A 54 -23.07 -6.02 2.10
CA ARG A 54 -24.51 -5.78 1.88
C ARG A 54 -24.76 -4.53 1.04
N ASP A 55 -25.98 -4.42 0.53
CA ASP A 55 -26.46 -3.18 -0.12
C ASP A 55 -26.55 -2.06 0.89
N GLN A 56 -25.97 -0.91 0.57
CA GLN A 56 -26.00 0.28 1.42
C GLN A 56 -25.56 1.53 0.67
N GLU A 57 -25.81 2.69 1.27
CA GLU A 57 -25.22 3.95 0.83
C GLU A 57 -23.89 4.18 1.56
N LEU A 58 -22.91 4.70 0.83
CA LEU A 58 -21.63 5.15 1.37
C LEU A 58 -21.50 6.67 1.16
N LYS A 59 -21.48 7.43 2.25
CA LYS A 59 -21.13 8.85 2.22
C LYS A 59 -19.62 8.98 2.36
N HIS A 60 -18.95 9.50 1.32
CA HIS A 60 -17.50 9.66 1.30
C HIS A 60 -17.08 10.81 0.37
N GLY A 61 -16.12 11.67 0.78
CA GLY A 61 -15.63 12.78 -0.01
C GLY A 61 -16.70 13.78 -0.45
N GLY A 62 -17.75 13.99 0.37
CA GLY A 62 -18.89 14.87 0.04
C GLY A 62 -19.88 14.28 -0.98
N LYS A 63 -19.69 13.03 -1.40
CA LYS A 63 -20.56 12.30 -2.34
C LYS A 63 -21.26 11.15 -1.65
N THR A 64 -22.41 10.77 -2.19
CA THR A 64 -23.13 9.54 -1.79
C THR A 64 -23.01 8.53 -2.92
N TYR A 65 -22.54 7.34 -2.59
CA TYR A 65 -22.34 6.23 -3.51
C TYR A 65 -23.32 5.10 -3.18
N CYS A 66 -23.87 4.45 -4.21
CA CYS A 66 -24.57 3.19 -4.06
C CYS A 66 -23.54 2.05 -3.98
N VAL A 67 -23.58 1.28 -2.91
CA VAL A 67 -22.73 0.10 -2.70
C VAL A 67 -23.60 -1.13 -2.75
N LYS A 68 -23.26 -2.10 -3.59
CA LYS A 68 -23.97 -3.36 -3.75
C LYS A 68 -23.38 -4.46 -2.88
N ALA A 69 -24.18 -5.44 -2.55
CA ALA A 69 -23.71 -6.67 -1.90
C ALA A 69 -22.74 -7.42 -2.84
N ALA A 70 -21.57 -7.85 -2.32
CA ALA A 70 -20.59 -8.61 -3.08
C ALA A 70 -21.16 -9.92 -3.66
N ALA A 71 -22.14 -10.52 -3.00
CA ALA A 71 -22.86 -11.71 -3.49
C ALA A 71 -23.49 -11.48 -4.88
N SER A 72 -23.83 -10.25 -5.25
CA SER A 72 -24.38 -9.94 -6.59
C SER A 72 -23.37 -10.20 -7.72
N LEU A 73 -22.09 -10.30 -7.45
CA LEU A 73 -21.05 -10.67 -8.43
C LEU A 73 -21.17 -12.14 -8.89
N GLU A 74 -21.87 -12.97 -8.14
CA GLU A 74 -22.08 -14.38 -8.46
C GLU A 74 -23.29 -14.61 -9.37
N LEU A 75 -24.13 -13.60 -9.58
CA LEU A 75 -25.28 -13.66 -10.45
C LEU A 75 -24.88 -13.67 -11.93
N SER A 76 -25.77 -14.16 -12.79
CA SER A 76 -25.53 -14.27 -14.24
C SER A 76 -25.42 -12.90 -14.92
N ASP A 77 -26.10 -11.89 -14.39
CA ASP A 77 -26.11 -10.49 -14.85
C ASP A 77 -25.09 -9.60 -14.11
N ALA A 78 -24.13 -10.20 -13.40
CA ALA A 78 -23.10 -9.46 -12.71
C ALA A 78 -22.36 -8.50 -13.66
N PRO A 79 -22.01 -7.29 -13.17
CA PRO A 79 -21.40 -6.28 -14.03
C PRO A 79 -20.01 -6.74 -14.49
N ARG A 80 -19.69 -6.44 -15.75
CA ARG A 80 -18.38 -6.63 -16.36
C ARG A 80 -17.62 -5.31 -16.38
N GLY A 81 -16.31 -5.37 -16.37
CA GLY A 81 -15.47 -4.18 -16.42
C GLY A 81 -14.00 -4.50 -16.67
N GLU A 82 -13.17 -3.47 -16.56
CA GLU A 82 -11.77 -3.54 -16.95
C GLU A 82 -10.82 -3.79 -15.76
N LEU A 83 -11.10 -3.16 -14.63
CA LEU A 83 -10.19 -3.16 -13.46
C LEU A 83 -10.96 -3.46 -12.17
N ALA A 84 -10.39 -4.30 -11.31
CA ALA A 84 -10.92 -4.55 -9.98
C ALA A 84 -9.84 -4.42 -8.91
N PHE A 85 -10.17 -3.70 -7.85
CA PHE A 85 -9.40 -3.62 -6.61
C PHE A 85 -10.12 -4.44 -5.53
N VAL A 86 -9.41 -5.43 -4.97
CA VAL A 86 -9.94 -6.29 -3.92
C VAL A 86 -9.29 -5.94 -2.59
N ALA A 87 -10.06 -5.40 -1.65
CA ALA A 87 -9.63 -4.99 -0.31
C ALA A 87 -10.40 -5.77 0.76
N LEU A 88 -10.28 -7.09 0.70
CA LEU A 88 -10.94 -8.06 1.56
C LEU A 88 -9.93 -8.92 2.31
N ASP A 89 -10.43 -9.75 3.23
CA ASP A 89 -9.67 -10.84 3.84
C ASP A 89 -9.42 -12.01 2.86
N ASP A 90 -8.66 -12.99 3.32
CA ASP A 90 -8.21 -14.12 2.49
C ASP A 90 -9.36 -15.02 2.03
N GLU A 91 -10.38 -15.25 2.87
CA GLU A 91 -11.52 -16.09 2.55
C GLU A 91 -12.36 -15.49 1.42
N HIS A 92 -12.71 -14.22 1.56
CA HIS A 92 -13.50 -13.52 0.55
C HIS A 92 -12.69 -13.28 -0.76
N SER A 93 -11.38 -13.04 -0.66
CA SER A 93 -10.54 -12.95 -1.86
C SER A 93 -10.48 -14.26 -2.64
N LYS A 94 -10.35 -15.40 -1.98
CA LYS A 94 -10.42 -16.73 -2.62
C LYS A 94 -11.74 -16.96 -3.34
N ARG A 95 -12.84 -16.44 -2.79
CA ARG A 95 -14.17 -16.56 -3.37
C ARG A 95 -14.38 -15.66 -4.59
N TYR A 96 -14.03 -14.38 -4.48
CA TYR A 96 -14.43 -13.40 -5.48
C TYR A 96 -13.39 -13.12 -6.57
N VAL A 97 -12.10 -13.29 -6.33
CA VAL A 97 -11.06 -13.02 -7.33
C VAL A 97 -11.22 -13.88 -8.58
N PRO A 98 -11.46 -15.21 -8.49
CA PRO A 98 -11.69 -16.02 -9.70
C PRO A 98 -12.90 -15.52 -10.50
N ARG A 99 -13.98 -15.14 -9.79
CA ARG A 99 -15.18 -14.63 -10.44
C ARG A 99 -14.96 -13.30 -11.16
N LEU A 100 -14.20 -12.38 -10.58
CA LEU A 100 -13.81 -11.12 -11.23
C LEU A 100 -13.00 -11.36 -12.51
N LEU A 101 -12.09 -12.33 -12.49
CA LEU A 101 -11.32 -12.72 -13.68
C LEU A 101 -12.21 -13.29 -14.79
N GLU A 102 -13.24 -14.10 -14.46
CA GLU A 102 -14.24 -14.61 -15.40
C GLU A 102 -15.11 -13.48 -15.99
N LEU A 103 -15.44 -12.47 -15.17
CA LEU A 103 -16.18 -11.29 -15.60
C LEU A 103 -15.37 -10.31 -16.47
N GLY A 104 -14.09 -10.60 -16.71
CA GLY A 104 -13.24 -9.84 -17.63
C GLY A 104 -12.29 -8.86 -16.95
N TYR A 105 -12.37 -8.67 -15.65
CA TYR A 105 -11.52 -7.72 -14.93
C TYR A 105 -10.04 -8.14 -14.92
N ARG A 106 -9.16 -7.15 -14.90
CA ARG A 106 -7.82 -7.27 -14.35
C ARG A 106 -7.90 -6.96 -12.87
N VAL A 107 -7.29 -7.78 -12.05
CA VAL A 107 -7.50 -7.77 -10.59
C VAL A 107 -6.21 -7.42 -9.86
N ILE A 108 -6.31 -6.50 -8.90
CA ILE A 108 -5.27 -6.25 -7.91
C ILE A 108 -5.81 -6.64 -6.54
N ASP A 109 -5.27 -7.73 -5.99
CA ASP A 109 -5.66 -8.28 -4.70
C ASP A 109 -4.75 -7.81 -3.58
N LYS A 110 -5.32 -7.32 -2.48
CA LYS A 110 -4.59 -6.82 -1.30
C LYS A 110 -4.55 -7.81 -0.14
N SER A 111 -5.23 -8.96 -0.27
CA SER A 111 -5.18 -10.04 0.73
C SER A 111 -3.84 -10.78 0.73
N ASN A 112 -3.67 -11.72 1.67
CA ASN A 112 -2.48 -12.58 1.65
C ASN A 112 -2.61 -13.74 0.65
N THR A 113 -3.83 -13.99 0.13
CA THR A 113 -4.19 -15.19 -0.62
C THR A 113 -3.23 -15.53 -1.76
N TYR A 114 -2.86 -14.52 -2.55
CA TYR A 114 -2.07 -14.72 -3.77
C TYR A 114 -0.61 -14.28 -3.64
N ARG A 115 -0.21 -13.72 -2.50
CA ARG A 115 1.16 -13.18 -2.33
C ARG A 115 2.23 -14.26 -2.45
N ALA A 116 1.96 -15.46 -1.94
CA ALA A 116 2.88 -16.58 -1.97
C ALA A 116 2.83 -17.39 -3.28
N ASP A 117 1.79 -17.22 -4.10
CA ASP A 117 1.66 -17.96 -5.36
C ASP A 117 2.79 -17.55 -6.33
N PRO A 118 3.63 -18.51 -6.80
CA PRO A 118 4.73 -18.20 -7.72
C PRO A 118 4.24 -17.73 -9.09
N LYS A 119 2.99 -18.01 -9.46
CA LYS A 119 2.39 -17.61 -10.75
C LYS A 119 1.79 -16.20 -10.69
N VAL A 120 1.61 -15.64 -9.49
CA VAL A 120 1.03 -14.32 -9.30
C VAL A 120 2.14 -13.32 -8.94
N PRO A 121 2.36 -12.29 -9.75
CA PRO A 121 3.31 -11.24 -9.40
C PRO A 121 2.92 -10.54 -8.09
N LEU A 122 3.89 -10.40 -7.18
CA LEU A 122 3.79 -9.57 -5.98
C LEU A 122 4.52 -8.26 -6.26
N VAL A 123 3.79 -7.14 -6.39
CA VAL A 123 4.34 -5.93 -7.00
C VAL A 123 4.31 -4.74 -6.05
N ALA A 124 5.49 -4.14 -5.82
CA ALA A 124 5.63 -2.80 -5.30
C ALA A 124 5.98 -1.85 -6.46
N ALA A 125 5.09 -0.91 -6.74
CA ALA A 125 5.26 0.08 -7.80
C ALA A 125 6.49 0.95 -7.50
N GLY A 126 7.39 1.08 -8.48
CA GLY A 126 8.71 1.71 -8.30
C GLY A 126 9.85 0.74 -7.99
N VAL A 127 9.54 -0.53 -7.68
CA VAL A 127 10.55 -1.58 -7.44
C VAL A 127 10.56 -2.61 -8.57
N ASN A 128 9.45 -3.30 -8.79
CA ASN A 128 9.35 -4.41 -9.73
C ASN A 128 8.07 -4.36 -10.59
N HIS A 129 7.60 -3.14 -10.90
CA HIS A 129 6.39 -2.91 -11.70
C HIS A 129 6.51 -3.37 -13.16
N ASP A 130 7.72 -3.64 -13.64
CA ASP A 130 8.01 -4.29 -14.92
C ASP A 130 7.40 -5.71 -15.02
N MET A 131 7.08 -6.36 -13.90
CA MET A 131 6.35 -7.63 -13.89
C MET A 131 4.89 -7.51 -14.35
N VAL A 132 4.36 -6.31 -14.47
CA VAL A 132 2.95 -6.07 -14.88
C VAL A 132 2.89 -5.88 -16.39
N SER A 133 2.81 -6.99 -17.12
CA SER A 133 2.60 -6.99 -18.58
C SER A 133 1.11 -7.03 -18.95
N ASN A 134 0.81 -6.94 -20.23
CA ASN A 134 -0.57 -7.02 -20.73
C ASN A 134 -1.20 -8.41 -20.58
N GLU A 135 -0.41 -9.47 -20.46
CA GLU A 135 -0.86 -10.84 -20.26
C GLU A 135 -1.23 -11.12 -18.80
N VAL A 136 -0.66 -10.36 -17.86
CA VAL A 136 -0.95 -10.49 -16.44
C VAL A 136 -2.34 -9.92 -16.14
N ARG A 137 -3.19 -10.76 -15.55
CA ARG A 137 -4.56 -10.36 -15.19
C ARG A 137 -4.82 -10.32 -13.69
N LEU A 138 -3.93 -10.92 -12.88
CA LEU A 138 -3.98 -10.91 -11.42
C LEU A 138 -2.63 -10.48 -10.88
N VAL A 139 -2.63 -9.48 -10.01
CA VAL A 139 -1.44 -9.00 -9.28
C VAL A 139 -1.76 -8.98 -7.80
N ALA A 140 -0.84 -9.48 -6.97
CA ALA A 140 -0.90 -9.35 -5.53
C ALA A 140 -0.22 -8.04 -5.09
N ASN A 141 -0.88 -7.28 -4.21
CA ASN A 141 -0.34 -6.11 -3.56
C ASN A 141 0.36 -6.52 -2.26
N PRO A 142 1.61 -6.12 -2.02
CA PRO A 142 2.35 -6.50 -0.81
C PRO A 142 1.74 -5.94 0.48
N ASN A 143 2.27 -6.41 1.60
CA ASN A 143 1.95 -5.90 2.92
C ASN A 143 2.32 -4.42 3.07
N CYS A 144 1.60 -3.72 3.94
CA CYS A 144 1.75 -2.29 4.16
C CYS A 144 3.10 -1.88 4.80
N THR A 145 3.83 -2.80 5.41
CA THR A 145 5.21 -2.61 5.85
C THR A 145 6.21 -2.94 4.73
N THR A 146 5.94 -3.97 3.93
CA THR A 146 6.83 -4.38 2.83
C THR A 146 7.01 -3.28 1.78
N ILE A 147 5.94 -2.55 1.44
CA ILE A 147 5.99 -1.54 0.38
C ILE A 147 6.94 -0.39 0.72
N PRO A 148 6.80 0.33 1.86
CA PRO A 148 7.70 1.42 2.20
C PRO A 148 9.14 0.94 2.39
N LEU A 149 9.35 -0.21 3.02
CA LEU A 149 10.68 -0.79 3.18
C LEU A 149 11.33 -1.10 1.82
N ALA A 150 10.61 -1.75 0.92
CA ALA A 150 11.14 -2.09 -0.41
C ALA A 150 11.49 -0.85 -1.23
N LEU A 151 10.67 0.21 -1.18
CA LEU A 151 10.94 1.48 -1.86
C LEU A 151 12.20 2.16 -1.31
N ALA A 152 12.46 2.07 -0.01
CA ALA A 152 13.67 2.60 0.62
C ALA A 152 14.92 1.76 0.27
N LEU A 153 14.78 0.44 0.23
CA LEU A 153 15.89 -0.48 0.01
C LEU A 153 16.29 -0.62 -1.47
N TRP A 154 15.34 -0.47 -2.38
CA TRP A 154 15.57 -0.72 -3.82
C TRP A 154 16.66 0.16 -4.45
N PRO A 155 16.65 1.52 -4.28
CA PRO A 155 17.72 2.37 -4.80
C PRO A 155 19.08 2.04 -4.18
N LEU A 156 19.12 1.63 -2.92
CA LEU A 156 20.35 1.23 -2.22
C LEU A 156 20.87 -0.11 -2.76
N HIS A 157 19.96 -1.09 -2.96
CA HIS A 157 20.33 -2.38 -3.56
C HIS A 157 20.93 -2.23 -4.95
N ARG A 158 20.26 -1.48 -5.82
CA ARG A 158 20.72 -1.27 -7.21
C ARG A 158 22.11 -0.68 -7.31
N ARG A 159 22.52 0.11 -6.32
CA ARG A 159 23.80 0.83 -6.36
C ARG A 159 24.91 0.11 -5.58
N PHE A 160 24.57 -0.56 -4.49
CA PHE A 160 25.58 -1.04 -3.53
C PHE A 160 25.49 -2.54 -3.22
N GLY A 161 24.40 -3.23 -3.61
CA GLY A 161 24.16 -4.63 -3.28
C GLY A 161 23.82 -4.83 -1.80
N LEU A 162 22.63 -5.34 -1.51
CA LEU A 162 22.22 -5.70 -0.15
C LEU A 162 22.75 -7.09 0.23
N SER A 163 23.28 -7.23 1.43
CA SER A 163 23.67 -8.52 1.99
C SER A 163 22.73 -8.99 3.10
N SER A 164 22.31 -8.09 4.01
CA SER A 164 21.33 -8.43 5.03
C SER A 164 20.52 -7.22 5.48
N VAL A 165 19.32 -7.49 6.06
CA VAL A 165 18.44 -6.48 6.64
C VAL A 165 17.87 -7.00 7.95
N THR A 166 18.00 -6.22 9.02
CA THR A 166 17.26 -6.42 10.26
C THR A 166 16.30 -5.26 10.43
N VAL A 167 15.02 -5.52 10.65
CA VAL A 167 14.00 -4.47 10.74
C VAL A 167 13.11 -4.66 11.96
N SER A 168 12.85 -3.56 12.66
CA SER A 168 11.83 -3.48 13.71
C SER A 168 10.73 -2.53 13.28
N THR A 169 9.47 -2.98 13.35
CA THR A 169 8.33 -2.20 12.89
C THR A 169 7.45 -1.76 14.06
N TYR A 170 6.91 -0.57 13.96
CA TYR A 170 5.98 0.07 14.89
C TYR A 170 4.72 0.42 14.09
N GLN A 171 3.73 -0.49 14.14
CA GLN A 171 2.61 -0.46 13.21
C GLN A 171 1.37 0.19 13.83
N ALA A 172 0.77 1.10 13.09
CA ALA A 172 -0.46 1.80 13.46
C ALA A 172 -1.67 0.87 13.54
N VAL A 173 -2.63 1.21 14.39
CA VAL A 173 -3.84 0.40 14.66
C VAL A 173 -4.74 0.24 13.44
N SER A 174 -4.79 1.22 12.54
CA SER A 174 -5.57 1.14 11.29
C SER A 174 -5.23 -0.08 10.42
N GLY A 175 -4.01 -0.63 10.55
CA GLY A 175 -3.63 -1.88 9.89
C GLY A 175 -4.41 -3.11 10.36
N ALA A 176 -5.04 -3.05 11.53
CA ALA A 176 -5.93 -4.10 12.05
C ALA A 176 -7.39 -3.95 11.58
N GLY A 177 -7.72 -2.86 10.88
CA GLY A 177 -9.05 -2.58 10.34
C GLY A 177 -9.84 -1.52 11.08
N ILE A 178 -11.09 -1.27 10.64
CA ILE A 178 -11.91 -0.16 11.13
C ILE A 178 -12.38 -0.38 12.58
N ALA A 179 -12.84 -1.55 12.94
CA ALA A 179 -13.38 -1.82 14.29
C ALA A 179 -12.28 -1.70 15.38
N PRO A 180 -11.06 -2.28 15.24
CA PRO A 180 -9.97 -2.01 16.17
C PRO A 180 -9.54 -0.54 16.23
N LEU A 181 -9.59 0.19 15.11
CA LEU A 181 -9.28 1.61 15.07
C LEU A 181 -10.30 2.43 15.87
N ASP A 182 -11.60 2.17 15.70
CA ASP A 182 -12.67 2.85 16.44
C ASP A 182 -12.57 2.58 17.94
N GLN A 183 -12.32 1.33 18.33
CA GLN A 183 -12.08 0.95 19.73
C GLN A 183 -10.86 1.67 20.33
N PHE A 184 -9.77 1.73 19.57
CA PHE A 184 -8.56 2.45 19.98
C PHE A 184 -8.83 3.94 20.21
N LEU A 185 -9.51 4.60 19.27
CA LEU A 185 -9.83 6.04 19.36
C LEU A 185 -10.74 6.33 20.54
N GLU A 186 -11.72 5.47 20.81
CA GLU A 186 -12.63 5.65 21.95
C GLU A 186 -11.90 5.41 23.27
N ALA A 187 -11.16 4.33 23.41
CA ALA A 187 -10.37 4.05 24.61
C ALA A 187 -9.33 5.14 24.90
N SER A 188 -8.68 5.68 23.85
CA SER A 188 -7.73 6.78 24.00
C SER A 188 -8.41 8.04 24.57
N ARG A 189 -9.60 8.39 24.08
CA ARG A 189 -10.35 9.54 24.63
C ARG A 189 -10.71 9.36 26.09
N GLN A 190 -11.16 8.18 26.49
CA GLN A 190 -11.54 7.89 27.86
C GLN A 190 -10.34 7.80 28.80
N GLY A 191 -9.26 7.14 28.38
CA GLY A 191 -8.07 6.92 29.20
C GLY A 191 -7.30 8.20 29.52
N TYR A 192 -7.15 9.10 28.55
CA TYR A 192 -6.41 10.34 28.70
C TYR A 192 -7.18 11.47 29.40
N SER A 193 -8.42 11.23 29.81
CA SER A 193 -9.21 12.21 30.60
C SER A 193 -8.68 12.41 32.02
N GLU A 194 -7.94 11.45 32.58
CA GLU A 194 -7.35 11.48 33.91
C GLU A 194 -5.84 11.18 33.85
N PRO A 195 -4.99 12.23 33.69
CA PRO A 195 -3.56 12.06 33.46
C PRO A 195 -2.82 11.27 34.54
N GLU A 196 -3.21 11.39 35.81
CA GLU A 196 -2.58 10.71 36.95
C GLU A 196 -2.72 9.18 36.90
N ARG A 197 -3.59 8.68 36.04
CA ARG A 197 -3.86 7.25 35.90
C ARG A 197 -3.54 6.70 34.50
N LEU A 198 -2.79 7.45 33.71
CA LEU A 198 -2.34 6.99 32.41
C LEU A 198 -1.60 5.65 32.52
N GLY A 199 -1.96 4.71 31.65
CA GLY A 199 -1.41 3.37 31.61
C GLY A 199 -2.06 2.38 32.60
N LEU A 200 -2.55 2.84 33.77
CA LEU A 200 -3.17 1.95 34.76
C LEU A 200 -4.63 1.59 34.44
N ARG A 201 -5.27 2.37 33.59
CA ARG A 201 -6.68 2.19 33.20
C ARG A 201 -6.88 1.34 31.96
N PHE A 202 -5.84 1.12 31.19
CA PHE A 202 -5.94 0.36 29.96
C PHE A 202 -5.83 -1.14 30.23
N ASP A 203 -6.68 -1.92 29.58
CA ASP A 203 -6.49 -3.37 29.50
C ASP A 203 -5.15 -3.65 28.81
N PRO A 204 -4.27 -4.52 29.35
CA PRO A 204 -3.01 -4.90 28.71
C PRO A 204 -3.13 -5.39 27.28
N LYS A 205 -4.34 -5.79 26.85
CA LYS A 205 -4.64 -6.24 25.49
C LYS A 205 -5.08 -5.12 24.56
N THR A 206 -5.38 -3.91 25.08
CA THR A 206 -5.78 -2.77 24.24
C THR A 206 -4.58 -2.12 23.56
N TYR A 207 -4.84 -1.41 22.47
CA TYR A 207 -3.83 -0.59 21.79
C TYR A 207 -3.69 0.80 22.40
N ALA A 208 -4.71 1.30 23.07
CA ALA A 208 -4.70 2.65 23.66
C ALA A 208 -3.62 2.75 24.76
N GLY A 209 -2.74 3.76 24.63
CA GLY A 209 -1.63 3.97 25.56
C GLY A 209 -0.63 2.82 25.64
N ASN A 210 -0.59 1.91 24.68
CA ASN A 210 0.14 0.66 24.77
C ASN A 210 1.01 0.38 23.53
N THR A 211 2.00 -0.49 23.73
CA THR A 211 2.77 -1.14 22.66
C THR A 211 2.72 -2.63 22.90
N VAL A 212 2.23 -3.37 21.94
CA VAL A 212 2.10 -4.83 22.05
C VAL A 212 2.83 -5.54 20.90
N PRO A 213 3.30 -6.78 21.06
CA PRO A 213 3.75 -7.59 19.96
C PRO A 213 2.65 -7.65 18.87
N HIS A 214 3.02 -7.73 17.62
CA HIS A 214 2.03 -7.83 16.55
C HIS A 214 1.18 -9.10 16.76
N ASN A 215 -0.14 -8.92 16.82
CA ASN A 215 -1.12 -9.95 17.22
C ASN A 215 -1.50 -10.94 16.10
N GLY A 216 -0.58 -11.24 15.20
CA GLY A 216 -0.75 -12.34 14.24
C GLY A 216 -0.53 -13.71 14.91
N ASN A 217 -0.96 -14.79 14.24
CA ASN A 217 -0.64 -16.15 14.66
C ASN A 217 0.88 -16.32 14.72
N THR A 218 1.36 -16.97 15.77
CA THR A 218 2.78 -17.28 15.97
C THR A 218 3.04 -18.72 15.55
N ASP A 219 4.12 -18.97 14.80
CA ASP A 219 4.56 -20.30 14.43
C ASP A 219 5.42 -20.94 15.54
N ASP A 220 5.78 -22.23 15.36
CA ASP A 220 6.58 -22.99 16.32
C ASP A 220 7.99 -22.42 16.57
N SER A 221 8.49 -21.58 15.67
CA SER A 221 9.76 -20.86 15.82
C SER A 221 9.62 -19.50 16.52
N GLY A 222 8.41 -19.15 16.96
CA GLY A 222 8.12 -17.90 17.68
C GLY A 222 7.93 -16.66 16.77
N PHE A 223 7.90 -16.83 15.44
CA PHE A 223 7.64 -15.72 14.54
C PHE A 223 6.15 -15.50 14.36
N SER A 224 5.73 -14.24 14.41
CA SER A 224 4.37 -13.88 14.02
C SER A 224 4.17 -14.02 12.51
N SER A 225 2.92 -14.22 12.09
CA SER A 225 2.58 -14.24 10.66
C SER A 225 2.94 -12.93 9.93
N GLU A 226 2.97 -11.80 10.64
CA GLU A 226 3.38 -10.52 10.08
C GLU A 226 4.88 -10.47 9.79
N GLU A 227 5.70 -10.96 10.71
CA GLU A 227 7.15 -11.06 10.53
C GLU A 227 7.50 -11.98 9.37
N ARG A 228 6.83 -13.14 9.26
CA ARG A 228 7.01 -14.05 8.12
C ARG A 228 6.64 -13.40 6.79
N LYS A 229 5.54 -12.63 6.74
CA LYS A 229 5.15 -11.89 5.54
C LYS A 229 6.22 -10.88 5.15
N LEU A 230 6.69 -10.05 6.09
CA LEU A 230 7.69 -9.03 5.80
C LEU A 230 8.98 -9.65 5.23
N VAL A 231 9.46 -10.76 5.80
CA VAL A 231 10.64 -11.50 5.32
C VAL A 231 10.42 -12.05 3.92
N PHE A 232 9.35 -12.80 3.72
CA PHE A 232 9.05 -13.46 2.45
C PHE A 232 8.77 -12.46 1.32
N GLU A 233 7.91 -11.47 1.59
CA GLU A 233 7.48 -10.50 0.61
C GLU A 233 8.63 -9.58 0.19
N SER A 234 9.49 -9.14 1.13
CA SER A 234 10.68 -8.35 0.80
C SER A 234 11.61 -9.09 -0.16
N ARG A 235 11.85 -10.39 0.07
CA ARG A 235 12.63 -11.23 -0.86
C ARG A 235 12.01 -11.29 -2.25
N LYS A 236 10.69 -11.50 -2.33
CA LYS A 236 9.96 -11.63 -3.58
C LYS A 236 9.92 -10.31 -4.35
N VAL A 237 9.59 -9.20 -3.68
CA VAL A 237 9.50 -7.86 -4.27
C VAL A 237 10.86 -7.35 -4.74
N LEU A 238 11.89 -7.47 -3.92
CA LEU A 238 13.26 -7.07 -4.27
C LEU A 238 13.97 -8.03 -5.26
N ARG A 239 13.34 -9.19 -5.55
CA ARG A 239 13.94 -10.26 -6.38
C ARG A 239 15.26 -10.80 -5.81
N LEU A 240 15.36 -10.86 -4.49
CA LEU A 240 16.51 -11.31 -3.71
C LEU A 240 16.14 -12.53 -2.86
N PRO A 241 15.96 -13.72 -3.44
CA PRO A 241 15.48 -14.90 -2.71
C PRO A 241 16.41 -15.33 -1.57
N ALA A 242 17.71 -15.03 -1.67
CA ALA A 242 18.73 -15.35 -0.67
C ALA A 242 19.00 -14.22 0.34
N LEU A 243 18.29 -13.08 0.27
CA LEU A 243 18.51 -11.97 1.20
C LEU A 243 18.35 -12.43 2.64
N ALA A 244 19.39 -12.24 3.46
CA ALA A 244 19.32 -12.47 4.90
C ALA A 244 18.50 -11.35 5.54
N ILE A 245 17.23 -11.62 5.86
CA ILE A 245 16.33 -10.63 6.46
C ILE A 245 15.65 -11.20 7.70
N SER A 246 15.61 -10.41 8.77
CA SER A 246 14.89 -10.70 10.01
C SER A 246 14.03 -9.51 10.40
N ALA A 247 12.85 -9.79 10.94
CA ALA A 247 11.89 -8.78 11.32
C ALA A 247 11.35 -9.03 12.74
N GLN A 248 11.07 -7.95 13.46
CA GLN A 248 10.27 -7.95 14.68
C GLN A 248 9.20 -6.89 14.57
N CYS A 249 7.94 -7.27 14.77
CA CYS A 249 6.78 -6.42 14.54
C CYS A 249 6.02 -6.12 15.82
N CYS A 250 5.75 -4.82 16.05
CA CYS A 250 4.93 -4.34 17.15
C CYS A 250 3.72 -3.55 16.65
N ARG A 251 2.63 -3.60 17.40
CA ARG A 251 1.50 -2.67 17.25
C ARG A 251 1.66 -1.57 18.30
N VAL A 252 1.53 -0.32 17.89
CA VAL A 252 1.70 0.85 18.76
C VAL A 252 0.45 1.71 18.80
N ALA A 253 0.33 2.57 19.83
CA ALA A 253 -0.79 3.48 20.05
C ALA A 253 -0.79 4.66 19.05
N VAL A 254 -0.80 4.36 17.76
CA VAL A 254 -0.83 5.31 16.64
C VAL A 254 -1.98 4.93 15.71
N ALA A 255 -2.80 5.92 15.31
CA ALA A 255 -3.96 5.65 14.47
C ALA A 255 -3.57 5.22 13.05
N VAL A 256 -2.74 6.01 12.36
CA VAL A 256 -2.30 5.80 10.97
C VAL A 256 -0.82 6.12 10.85
N GLY A 257 -0.12 5.42 9.95
CA GLY A 257 1.31 5.59 9.69
C GLY A 257 2.15 4.52 10.37
N HIS A 258 2.81 3.68 9.57
CA HIS A 258 3.79 2.71 10.05
C HIS A 258 5.18 3.33 10.12
N TYR A 259 5.93 2.94 11.12
CA TYR A 259 7.30 3.41 11.36
C TYR A 259 8.21 2.18 11.48
N GLU A 260 9.36 2.20 10.82
CA GLU A 260 10.27 1.08 10.75
C GLU A 260 11.70 1.55 10.97
N ASN A 261 12.46 0.86 11.81
CA ASN A 261 13.90 1.03 11.92
C ASN A 261 14.60 -0.16 11.28
N ALA A 262 15.49 0.10 10.33
CA ALA A 262 16.21 -0.94 9.62
C ALA A 262 17.72 -0.77 9.75
N TRP A 263 18.41 -1.88 10.04
CA TRP A 263 19.85 -2.05 9.92
C TRP A 263 20.10 -2.78 8.60
N VAL A 264 20.74 -2.09 7.69
CA VAL A 264 20.93 -2.52 6.30
C VAL A 264 22.41 -2.75 6.04
N ALA A 265 22.80 -3.99 5.82
CA ALA A 265 24.18 -4.33 5.48
C ALA A 265 24.35 -4.51 3.97
N PHE A 266 25.52 -4.11 3.48
CA PHE A 266 25.89 -4.12 2.07
C PHE A 266 27.08 -5.07 1.83
N GLU A 267 27.31 -5.42 0.58
CA GLU A 267 28.44 -6.26 0.19
C GLU A 267 29.80 -5.58 0.42
N LYS A 268 29.84 -4.25 0.29
CA LYS A 268 31.02 -3.41 0.43
C LYS A 268 30.79 -2.29 1.45
N PRO A 269 31.87 -1.71 2.02
CA PRO A 269 31.76 -0.50 2.83
C PRO A 269 31.02 0.60 2.07
N ILE A 270 30.20 1.35 2.79
CA ILE A 270 29.35 2.43 2.25
C ILE A 270 29.44 3.63 3.19
N THR A 271 29.37 4.84 2.65
CA THR A 271 29.31 6.06 3.45
C THR A 271 27.87 6.54 3.64
N VAL A 272 27.65 7.38 4.64
CA VAL A 272 26.36 8.08 4.83
C VAL A 272 26.04 8.94 3.62
N ASP A 273 27.03 9.60 3.05
CA ASP A 273 26.86 10.45 1.85
C ASP A 273 26.46 9.65 0.60
N ASP A 274 26.93 8.41 0.47
CA ASP A 274 26.50 7.51 -0.61
C ASP A 274 25.00 7.20 -0.48
N VAL A 275 24.52 6.95 0.73
CA VAL A 275 23.10 6.71 1.00
C VAL A 275 22.28 7.97 0.75
N HIS A 276 22.76 9.14 1.18
CA HIS A 276 22.13 10.43 0.92
C HIS A 276 22.00 10.68 -0.59
N ALA A 277 23.06 10.43 -1.36
CA ALA A 277 23.04 10.60 -2.81
C ALA A 277 22.07 9.62 -3.52
N ALA A 278 21.93 8.41 -3.00
CA ALA A 278 21.01 7.42 -3.58
C ALA A 278 19.54 7.71 -3.28
N LEU A 279 19.22 8.08 -2.04
CA LEU A 279 17.84 8.34 -1.59
C LEU A 279 17.34 9.74 -1.95
N GLY A 280 18.24 10.72 -2.06
CA GLY A 280 17.92 12.10 -2.48
C GLY A 280 17.74 12.27 -3.99
N ASN A 281 18.01 11.24 -4.79
CA ASN A 281 17.84 11.29 -6.23
C ASN A 281 16.42 10.86 -6.64
N GLU A 282 15.55 11.83 -6.96
CA GLU A 282 14.15 11.57 -7.33
C GLU A 282 13.99 10.67 -8.56
N THR A 283 14.93 10.64 -9.48
CA THR A 283 14.88 9.74 -10.64
C THR A 283 15.14 8.29 -10.26
N GLN A 284 16.01 8.06 -9.27
CA GLN A 284 16.36 6.71 -8.80
C GLN A 284 15.43 6.22 -7.70
N ALA A 285 14.83 7.14 -6.94
CA ALA A 285 13.93 6.90 -5.83
C ALA A 285 12.63 7.74 -5.93
N PRO A 286 11.82 7.58 -7.00
CA PRO A 286 10.74 8.51 -7.34
C PRO A 286 9.62 8.58 -6.29
N PHE A 287 9.49 7.56 -5.44
CA PHE A 287 8.46 7.49 -4.39
C PHE A 287 9.05 7.58 -2.98
N VAL A 288 10.27 8.09 -2.88
CA VAL A 288 10.95 8.36 -1.61
C VAL A 288 10.99 9.86 -1.38
N ARG A 289 10.62 10.30 -0.18
CA ARG A 289 10.97 11.61 0.34
C ARG A 289 12.07 11.44 1.36
N PHE A 290 13.23 11.95 1.04
CA PHE A 290 14.42 11.80 1.87
C PHE A 290 14.61 13.00 2.81
N PHE A 291 14.92 12.71 4.07
CA PHE A 291 15.22 13.68 5.14
C PHE A 291 16.71 13.54 5.50
N PRO A 292 17.58 14.42 4.99
CA PRO A 292 19.04 14.28 5.14
C PRO A 292 19.54 14.59 6.55
N GLY A 293 18.74 15.23 7.41
CA GLY A 293 19.12 15.58 8.77
C GLY A 293 19.32 14.35 9.66
N ALA A 294 20.43 14.32 10.42
CA ALA A 294 20.76 13.21 11.34
C ALA A 294 19.75 13.06 12.48
N SER A 295 19.11 14.16 12.91
CA SER A 295 18.05 14.16 13.94
C SER A 295 16.79 13.43 13.51
N GLY A 296 16.49 13.36 12.21
CA GLY A 296 15.22 12.88 11.68
C GLY A 296 14.07 13.83 11.97
N GLU A 297 14.34 15.13 12.05
CA GLU A 297 13.31 16.15 12.22
C GLU A 297 12.29 16.06 11.09
N GLY A 298 11.00 16.07 11.44
CA GLY A 298 9.90 15.88 10.50
C GLY A 298 9.61 14.42 10.13
N LEU A 299 10.37 13.44 10.61
CA LEU A 299 10.16 12.03 10.32
C LEU A 299 9.33 11.35 11.42
N SER A 300 8.04 11.18 11.19
CA SER A 300 7.10 10.58 12.13
C SER A 300 5.93 9.89 11.43
N ALA A 301 5.18 9.07 12.16
CA ALA A 301 3.93 8.49 11.65
C ALA A 301 2.94 9.59 11.20
N VAL A 302 2.84 10.70 11.94
CA VAL A 302 1.99 11.84 11.58
C VAL A 302 2.47 12.49 10.29
N SER A 303 3.78 12.61 10.07
CA SER A 303 4.33 13.18 8.82
C SER A 303 3.95 12.36 7.60
N SER A 304 3.84 11.02 7.72
CA SER A 304 3.41 10.18 6.62
C SER A 304 1.95 10.41 6.20
N VAL A 305 1.11 10.91 7.12
CA VAL A 305 -0.29 11.26 6.81
C VAL A 305 -0.39 12.60 6.06
N HIS A 306 0.65 13.42 6.09
CA HIS A 306 0.75 14.65 5.30
C HIS A 306 1.40 14.42 3.92
N ASP A 307 2.24 13.40 3.78
CA ASP A 307 2.84 12.96 2.51
C ASP A 307 2.49 11.49 2.24
N ARG A 308 1.21 11.26 1.96
CA ARG A 308 0.54 9.96 2.02
C ARG A 308 0.97 8.95 0.96
N ASP A 309 1.55 9.44 -0.13
CA ASP A 309 1.80 8.65 -1.34
C ASP A 309 3.29 8.34 -1.54
N ARG A 310 4.16 8.78 -0.61
CA ARG A 310 5.61 8.52 -0.62
C ARG A 310 6.07 7.83 0.67
N THR A 311 7.14 7.05 0.57
CA THR A 311 7.87 6.60 1.75
C THR A 311 8.81 7.69 2.22
N LEU A 312 8.79 7.97 3.52
CA LEU A 312 9.66 8.95 4.16
C LEU A 312 10.88 8.19 4.72
N VAL A 313 12.07 8.61 4.36
CA VAL A 313 13.32 7.94 4.79
C VAL A 313 14.27 8.97 5.38
N GLY A 314 14.91 8.64 6.49
CA GLY A 314 15.90 9.52 7.12
C GLY A 314 16.64 8.84 8.26
N ARG A 315 17.28 9.66 9.13
CA ARG A 315 18.10 9.19 10.26
C ARG A 315 19.20 8.21 9.83
N VAL A 316 19.85 8.51 8.73
CA VAL A 316 20.92 7.68 8.18
C VAL A 316 22.17 7.82 9.05
N ARG A 317 22.70 6.71 9.50
CA ARG A 317 23.94 6.65 10.30
C ARG A 317 24.59 5.27 10.17
N HIS A 318 25.90 5.20 10.42
CA HIS A 318 26.57 3.92 10.58
C HIS A 318 26.10 3.16 11.82
N ASP A 319 26.12 1.84 11.73
CA ASP A 319 26.03 0.98 12.92
C ASP A 319 27.42 0.90 13.56
N GLU A 320 27.56 1.46 14.76
CA GLU A 320 28.84 1.51 15.49
C GLU A 320 29.40 0.13 15.85
N ARG A 321 28.56 -0.90 15.85
CA ARG A 321 28.98 -2.30 16.08
C ARG A 321 29.75 -2.87 14.90
N ASP A 322 29.44 -2.41 13.69
CA ASP A 322 30.09 -2.84 12.45
C ASP A 322 31.31 -1.98 12.10
N LYS A 323 32.49 -2.45 12.52
CA LYS A 323 33.76 -1.78 12.21
C LYS A 323 34.18 -1.88 10.75
N SER A 324 33.51 -2.70 9.96
CA SER A 324 33.77 -2.81 8.52
C SER A 324 33.14 -1.67 7.68
N GLY A 325 32.25 -0.88 8.28
CA GLY A 325 31.55 0.22 7.61
C GLY A 325 30.53 -0.23 6.57
N LYS A 326 30.06 -1.49 6.66
CA LYS A 326 29.11 -2.04 5.70
C LYS A 326 27.66 -1.88 6.12
N THR A 327 27.38 -1.53 7.38
CA THR A 327 26.03 -1.47 7.93
C THR A 327 25.60 -0.05 8.23
N ILE A 328 24.47 0.32 7.65
CA ILE A 328 23.79 1.61 7.86
C ILE A 328 22.47 1.37 8.59
N CYS A 329 22.16 2.23 9.55
CA CYS A 329 20.84 2.33 10.16
C CYS A 329 20.04 3.41 9.43
N ILE A 330 18.79 3.09 9.09
CA ILE A 330 17.82 4.03 8.49
C ILE A 330 16.48 3.92 9.20
N THR A 331 15.71 5.00 9.14
CA THR A 331 14.29 5.00 9.53
C THR A 331 13.43 5.18 8.30
N VAL A 332 12.39 4.36 8.19
CA VAL A 332 11.42 4.35 7.09
C VAL A 332 10.02 4.56 7.67
N VAL A 333 9.25 5.46 7.09
CA VAL A 333 7.88 5.76 7.54
C VAL A 333 6.94 5.85 6.34
N GLY A 334 5.71 5.31 6.47
CA GLY A 334 4.73 5.34 5.39
C GLY A 334 3.28 5.30 5.87
N ASP A 335 2.39 5.97 5.15
CA ASP A 335 0.95 5.84 5.36
C ASP A 335 0.50 4.43 4.92
N ASN A 336 0.10 3.63 5.89
CA ASN A 336 -0.23 2.22 5.67
C ASN A 336 -1.54 2.00 4.88
N LEU A 337 -2.44 2.99 4.87
CA LEU A 337 -3.70 2.93 4.12
C LEU A 337 -3.53 3.39 2.66
N ARG A 338 -2.67 4.40 2.46
CA ARG A 338 -2.39 5.00 1.15
C ARG A 338 -1.20 4.31 0.49
N LEU A 339 0.03 4.76 0.76
CA LEU A 339 1.24 4.18 0.18
C LEU A 339 1.29 2.67 0.34
N GLY A 340 1.06 2.18 1.55
CA GLY A 340 1.11 0.76 1.91
C GLY A 340 0.00 -0.10 1.33
N ALA A 341 -1.01 0.49 0.67
CA ALA A 341 -2.14 -0.26 0.14
C ALA A 341 -2.75 0.37 -1.12
N ALA A 342 -3.55 1.45 -0.98
CA ALA A 342 -4.37 1.96 -2.06
C ALA A 342 -3.53 2.62 -3.16
N THR A 343 -2.54 3.44 -2.81
CA THR A 343 -1.67 4.13 -3.77
C THR A 343 -0.84 3.13 -4.58
N ASN A 344 -0.23 2.14 -3.91
CA ASN A 344 0.53 1.10 -4.62
C ASN A 344 -0.36 0.35 -5.62
N ALA A 345 -1.58 -0.02 -5.23
CA ALA A 345 -2.51 -0.70 -6.12
C ALA A 345 -2.90 0.15 -7.35
N VAL A 346 -3.17 1.44 -7.17
CA VAL A 346 -3.49 2.35 -8.28
C VAL A 346 -2.28 2.55 -9.19
N ARG A 347 -1.07 2.69 -8.64
CA ARG A 347 0.18 2.73 -9.41
C ARG A 347 0.41 1.45 -10.21
N ILE A 348 0.15 0.27 -9.65
CA ILE A 348 0.19 -0.99 -10.39
C ILE A 348 -0.79 -0.95 -11.57
N ALA A 349 -2.03 -0.52 -11.33
CA ALA A 349 -3.06 -0.44 -12.37
C ALA A 349 -2.68 0.54 -13.50
N SER A 350 -1.90 1.58 -13.20
CA SER A 350 -1.43 2.54 -14.21
C SER A 350 -0.55 1.91 -15.30
N ARG A 351 -0.01 0.71 -15.07
CA ARG A 351 0.69 -0.09 -16.09
C ARG A 351 -0.25 -0.64 -17.16
N TRP A 352 -1.50 -0.89 -16.81
CA TRP A 352 -2.51 -1.36 -17.75
C TRP A 352 -3.34 -0.21 -18.33
N TYR A 353 -3.63 0.80 -17.49
CA TYR A 353 -4.53 1.90 -17.82
C TYR A 353 -3.89 3.21 -17.38
N LYS A 354 -3.37 3.97 -18.34
CA LYS A 354 -2.66 5.22 -18.07
C LYS A 354 -3.44 6.13 -17.12
N SER A 355 -2.82 6.50 -16.01
CA SER A 355 -3.37 7.45 -15.05
C SER A 355 -3.28 8.88 -15.57
N ASN A 356 -4.29 9.70 -15.28
CA ASN A 356 -4.25 11.14 -15.52
C ASN A 356 -3.47 11.89 -14.43
N ASP A 357 -3.22 11.25 -13.29
CA ASP A 357 -2.43 11.80 -12.19
C ASP A 357 -0.98 11.28 -12.27
N PRO A 358 0.01 12.16 -12.50
CA PRO A 358 1.41 11.75 -12.62
C PRO A 358 1.97 11.08 -11.36
N GLU A 359 1.51 11.47 -10.16
CA GLU A 359 1.95 10.87 -8.89
C GLU A 359 1.44 9.45 -8.71
N LEU A 360 0.38 9.09 -9.43
CA LEU A 360 -0.22 7.77 -9.45
C LEU A 360 0.18 6.95 -10.68
N SER A 361 1.21 7.39 -11.40
CA SER A 361 1.77 6.69 -12.55
C SER A 361 3.12 6.07 -12.21
N VAL A 362 3.41 4.90 -12.80
CA VAL A 362 4.77 4.37 -12.90
C VAL A 362 5.19 4.41 -14.36
N GLY A 363 6.44 4.75 -14.62
CA GLY A 363 6.98 4.84 -15.97
C GLY A 363 6.78 3.57 -16.79
N ALA A 364 6.84 3.70 -18.12
CA ALA A 364 6.68 2.58 -19.06
C ALA A 364 7.80 1.54 -18.93
#